data_7f6967100e76eeaf44575eebcd6c6d32
#
_entry.id   7f6967100e76eeaf44575eebcd6c6d32
#
_cell.length_a   1.000
_cell.length_b   1.000
_cell.length_c   1.000
_cell.angle_alpha   90.00
_cell.angle_beta   90.00
_cell.angle_gamma   90.00
#
_symmetry.space_group_name_H-M   'P 1'
#
loop_
_entity.id
_entity.type
_entity.pdbx_description
1 polymer ?
#
loop_
_entity_poly.entity_id
_entity_poly.type
_entity_poly.pdbx_seq_one_letter_code
_entity_poly.pdbx_strand_id
1 'polypeptide(L)'
;MTRGEQINYFRDCMMNTKREGMADLLDYMTDLGFLDAPASGGNHLPQDGGLLEHTVNVMILAEKIGVALLGGAAYNKIHDSVIIAAGLHDLGKCGRYGSQYYVENMIKDGKPTKKNPEQKYKRSDAKPFKINPDLCHID
;
A
#
# COMPACT_ATOMS: atom_id res chain seq x y z
N MET A 1 -14.80 4.40 4.95
CA MET A 1 -14.02 4.07 6.17
C MET A 1 -13.00 5.15 6.46
N THR A 2 -12.87 5.50 7.73
CA THR A 2 -11.75 6.32 8.19
C THR A 2 -10.45 5.50 8.13
N ARG A 3 -9.29 6.17 8.24
CA ARG A 3 -8.00 5.49 8.33
C ARG A 3 -7.95 4.51 9.52
N GLY A 4 -8.45 4.93 10.68
CA GLY A 4 -8.49 4.06 11.86
C GLY A 4 -9.34 2.82 11.63
N GLU A 5 -10.48 2.96 10.96
CA GLU A 5 -11.35 1.85 10.60
C GLU A 5 -10.68 0.90 9.60
N GLN A 6 -9.93 1.45 8.64
CA GLN A 6 -9.16 0.64 7.67
C GLN A 6 -8.06 -0.17 8.36
N ILE A 7 -7.33 0.43 9.28
CA ILE A 7 -6.31 -0.24 10.07
C ILE A 7 -6.92 -1.39 10.87
N ASN A 8 -8.02 -1.13 11.56
CA ASN A 8 -8.71 -2.14 12.36
C ASN A 8 -9.26 -3.27 11.50
N TYR A 9 -9.89 -2.94 10.38
CA TYR A 9 -10.42 -3.94 9.44
C TYR A 9 -9.30 -4.87 8.94
N PHE A 10 -8.20 -4.29 8.46
CA PHE A 10 -7.07 -5.06 7.99
C PHE A 10 -6.50 -5.99 9.06
N ARG A 11 -6.21 -5.44 10.23
CA ARG A 11 -5.67 -6.22 11.35
C ARG A 11 -6.60 -7.33 11.80
N ASP A 12 -7.87 -7.01 12.01
CA ASP A 12 -8.84 -7.99 12.49
C ASP A 12 -9.03 -9.13 11.48
N CYS A 13 -9.17 -8.82 10.20
CA CYS A 13 -9.31 -9.83 9.16
C CYS A 13 -8.09 -10.76 9.10
N MET A 14 -6.89 -10.20 9.15
CA MET A 14 -5.65 -10.98 9.09
C MET A 14 -5.48 -11.84 10.36
N MET A 15 -5.68 -11.26 11.54
CA MET A 15 -5.56 -11.97 12.81
C MET A 15 -6.61 -13.06 12.98
N ASN A 16 -7.83 -12.85 12.47
CA ASN A 16 -8.90 -13.82 12.54
C ASN A 16 -8.65 -15.08 11.71
N THR A 17 -7.69 -15.07 10.79
CA THR A 17 -7.26 -16.28 10.08
C THR A 17 -6.53 -17.25 11.01
N LYS A 18 -6.04 -16.77 12.15
CA LYS A 18 -5.32 -17.55 13.16
C LYS A 18 -4.10 -18.31 12.61
N ARG A 19 -3.53 -17.81 11.50
CA ARG A 19 -2.29 -18.36 10.96
C ARG A 19 -1.12 -18.06 11.89
N GLU A 20 -0.29 -19.05 12.11
CA GLU A 20 0.92 -18.92 12.90
C GLU A 20 1.84 -17.84 12.29
N GLY A 21 2.39 -16.98 13.15
CA GLY A 21 3.27 -15.90 12.70
C GLY A 21 2.55 -14.65 12.21
N MET A 22 1.21 -14.59 12.23
CA MET A 22 0.48 -13.45 11.70
C MET A 22 0.79 -12.16 12.45
N ALA A 23 0.85 -12.19 13.77
CA ALA A 23 1.17 -11.01 14.56
C ALA A 23 2.57 -10.45 14.22
N ASP A 24 3.56 -11.32 14.07
CA ASP A 24 4.91 -10.93 13.67
C ASP A 24 4.93 -10.36 12.24
N LEU A 25 4.17 -10.93 11.34
CA LEU A 25 4.04 -10.43 9.96
C LEU A 25 3.44 -9.02 9.95
N LEU A 26 2.38 -8.78 10.71
CA LEU A 26 1.75 -7.46 10.78
C LEU A 26 2.68 -6.41 11.38
N ASP A 27 3.45 -6.76 12.38
CA ASP A 27 4.47 -5.87 12.95
C ASP A 27 5.57 -5.56 11.91
N TYR A 28 6.03 -6.55 11.19
CA TYR A 28 6.99 -6.38 10.10
C TYR A 28 6.45 -5.46 9.00
N MET A 29 5.20 -5.66 8.58
CA MET A 29 4.55 -4.80 7.58
C MET A 29 4.45 -3.35 8.06
N THR A 30 4.12 -3.15 9.32
CA THR A 30 4.06 -1.81 9.94
C THR A 30 5.43 -1.16 9.91
N ASP A 31 6.48 -1.88 10.26
CA ASP A 31 7.86 -1.39 10.24
C ASP A 31 8.34 -1.07 8.81
N LEU A 32 7.85 -1.78 7.81
CA LEU A 32 8.12 -1.47 6.40
C LEU A 32 7.38 -0.22 5.89
N GLY A 33 6.43 0.33 6.67
CA GLY A 33 5.66 1.49 6.27
C GLY A 33 4.38 1.17 5.49
N PHE A 34 3.86 -0.05 5.59
CA PHE A 34 2.63 -0.48 4.88
C PHE A 34 1.46 0.46 5.13
N LEU A 35 1.29 0.94 6.36
CA LEU A 35 0.16 1.79 6.73
C LEU A 35 0.23 3.19 6.11
N ASP A 36 1.41 3.63 5.71
CA ASP A 36 1.64 5.00 5.22
C ASP A 36 1.93 5.06 3.73
N ALA A 37 2.28 3.95 3.09
CA ALA A 37 2.69 3.91 1.69
C ALA A 37 1.55 4.28 0.74
N PRO A 38 1.84 4.96 -0.40
CA PRO A 38 0.86 5.13 -1.46
C PRO A 38 0.63 3.83 -2.23
N ALA A 39 -0.53 3.71 -2.88
CA ALA A 39 -0.84 2.56 -3.73
C ALA A 39 -0.19 2.64 -5.11
N SER A 40 0.09 3.85 -5.57
CA SER A 40 0.72 4.10 -6.88
C SER A 40 1.44 5.44 -6.90
N GLY A 41 2.16 5.71 -8.00
CA GLY A 41 2.83 7.00 -8.20
C GLY A 41 1.89 8.15 -8.53
N GLY A 42 0.80 7.91 -9.27
CA GLY A 42 -0.07 8.98 -9.74
C GLY A 42 -1.48 8.60 -10.13
N ASN A 43 -1.77 7.33 -10.42
CA ASN A 43 -3.03 6.94 -11.06
C ASN A 43 -4.10 6.46 -10.08
N HIS A 44 -3.73 5.76 -9.01
CA HIS A 44 -4.67 5.14 -8.07
C HIS A 44 -4.17 5.30 -6.65
N LEU A 45 -4.92 6.07 -5.84
CA LEU A 45 -4.60 6.33 -4.44
C LEU A 45 -3.13 6.74 -4.22
N PRO A 46 -2.66 7.77 -4.93
CA PRO A 46 -1.26 8.21 -4.87
C PRO A 46 -1.04 9.16 -3.69
N GLN A 47 -1.47 8.77 -2.51
CA GLN A 47 -1.37 9.54 -1.28
C GLN A 47 -0.93 8.66 -0.12
N ASP A 48 -0.51 9.27 0.97
CA ASP A 48 -0.18 8.56 2.20
C ASP A 48 -1.38 7.74 2.67
N GLY A 49 -1.12 6.48 3.01
CA GLY A 49 -2.18 5.54 3.40
C GLY A 49 -2.94 4.92 2.22
N GLY A 50 -2.62 5.28 0.98
CA GLY A 50 -3.30 4.75 -0.21
C GLY A 50 -3.16 3.25 -0.39
N LEU A 51 -2.00 2.68 -0.05
CA LEU A 51 -1.78 1.24 -0.13
C LEU A 51 -2.70 0.46 0.83
N LEU A 52 -2.86 0.94 2.05
CA LEU A 52 -3.79 0.34 3.02
C LEU A 52 -5.22 0.41 2.52
N GLU A 53 -5.67 1.57 2.05
CA GLU A 53 -7.02 1.75 1.50
C GLU A 53 -7.27 0.83 0.32
N HIS A 54 -6.35 0.77 -0.63
CA HIS A 54 -6.43 -0.15 -1.77
C HIS A 54 -6.51 -1.61 -1.32
N THR A 55 -5.65 -2.01 -0.39
CA THR A 55 -5.63 -3.39 0.13
C THR A 55 -6.93 -3.77 0.81
N VAL A 56 -7.49 -2.89 1.64
CA VAL A 56 -8.79 -3.11 2.28
C VAL A 56 -9.90 -3.26 1.23
N ASN A 57 -9.91 -2.40 0.21
CA ASN A 57 -10.88 -2.49 -0.87
C ASN A 57 -10.77 -3.82 -1.62
N VAL A 58 -9.56 -4.29 -1.89
CA VAL A 58 -9.34 -5.59 -2.53
C VAL A 58 -9.81 -6.74 -1.65
N MET A 59 -9.56 -6.68 -0.35
CA MET A 59 -10.03 -7.69 0.60
C MET A 59 -11.56 -7.79 0.62
N ILE A 60 -12.25 -6.66 0.67
CA ILE A 60 -13.72 -6.60 0.66
C ILE A 60 -14.27 -7.16 -0.65
N LEU A 61 -13.73 -6.74 -1.79
CA LEU A 61 -14.18 -7.19 -3.09
C LEU A 61 -13.88 -8.67 -3.33
N ALA A 62 -12.73 -9.16 -2.91
CA ALA A 62 -12.37 -10.57 -3.04
C ALA A 62 -13.36 -11.47 -2.31
N GLU A 63 -13.77 -11.09 -1.11
CA GLU A 63 -14.79 -11.82 -0.36
C GLU A 63 -16.14 -11.81 -1.08
N LYS A 64 -16.62 -10.65 -1.51
CA LYS A 64 -17.87 -10.52 -2.25
C LYS A 64 -17.88 -11.35 -3.52
N ILE A 65 -16.82 -11.29 -4.31
CA ILE A 65 -16.69 -12.07 -5.55
C ILE A 65 -16.63 -13.56 -5.23
N GLY A 66 -15.87 -13.95 -4.23
CA GLY A 66 -15.76 -15.35 -3.82
C GLY A 66 -17.09 -15.96 -3.41
N VAL A 67 -17.86 -15.26 -2.59
CA VAL A 67 -19.20 -15.68 -2.19
C VAL A 67 -20.15 -15.75 -3.39
N ALA A 68 -20.11 -14.74 -4.27
CA ALA A 68 -20.95 -14.69 -5.46
C ALA A 68 -20.68 -15.85 -6.42
N LEU A 69 -19.41 -16.22 -6.62
CA LEU A 69 -19.03 -17.26 -7.56
C LEU A 69 -19.16 -18.67 -7.00
N LEU A 70 -18.88 -18.87 -5.72
CA LEU A 70 -18.76 -20.20 -5.10
C LEU A 70 -19.93 -20.53 -4.17
N GLY A 71 -20.68 -19.54 -3.72
CA GLY A 71 -21.62 -19.67 -2.60
C GLY A 71 -20.91 -19.65 -1.25
N GLY A 72 -21.67 -19.34 -0.19
CA GLY A 72 -21.11 -19.13 1.14
C GLY A 72 -20.39 -20.34 1.72
N ALA A 73 -20.96 -21.53 1.55
CA ALA A 73 -20.39 -22.76 2.12
C ALA A 73 -19.04 -23.12 1.48
N ALA A 74 -18.94 -23.06 0.15
CA ALA A 74 -17.70 -23.36 -0.57
C ALA A 74 -16.66 -22.27 -0.32
N TYR A 75 -17.07 -20.99 -0.31
CA TYR A 75 -16.16 -19.88 -0.03
C TYR A 75 -15.56 -19.98 1.38
N ASN A 76 -16.34 -20.37 2.38
CA ASN A 76 -15.83 -20.49 3.76
C ASN A 76 -14.64 -21.43 3.88
N LYS A 77 -14.54 -22.43 3.00
CA LYS A 77 -13.42 -23.37 2.99
C LYS A 77 -12.10 -22.73 2.57
N ILE A 78 -12.15 -21.65 1.79
CA ILE A 78 -10.97 -20.94 1.28
C ILE A 78 -10.86 -19.51 1.78
N HIS A 79 -11.78 -19.08 2.62
CA HIS A 79 -11.87 -17.70 3.12
C HIS A 79 -10.52 -17.18 3.63
N ASP A 80 -9.86 -17.90 4.53
CA ASP A 80 -8.61 -17.42 5.13
C ASP A 80 -7.51 -17.26 4.10
N SER A 81 -7.41 -18.18 3.14
CA SER A 81 -6.43 -18.08 2.06
C SER A 81 -6.70 -16.88 1.15
N VAL A 82 -7.97 -16.58 0.86
CA VAL A 82 -8.35 -15.41 0.06
C VAL A 82 -8.02 -14.12 0.80
N ILE A 83 -8.33 -14.03 2.08
CA ILE A 83 -8.03 -12.85 2.91
C ILE A 83 -6.51 -12.61 2.97
N ILE A 84 -5.73 -13.64 3.21
CA ILE A 84 -4.26 -13.51 3.27
C ILE A 84 -3.69 -13.09 1.91
N ALA A 85 -4.13 -13.73 0.83
CA ALA A 85 -3.68 -13.37 -0.51
C ALA A 85 -4.01 -11.91 -0.87
N ALA A 86 -5.24 -11.48 -0.58
CA ALA A 86 -5.66 -10.11 -0.82
C ALA A 86 -4.88 -9.12 0.06
N GLY A 87 -4.68 -9.43 1.34
CA GLY A 87 -3.96 -8.57 2.28
C GLY A 87 -2.48 -8.40 1.95
N LEU A 88 -1.87 -9.36 1.28
CA LEU A 88 -0.44 -9.36 0.98
C LEU A 88 -0.11 -9.10 -0.49
N HIS A 89 -1.11 -8.98 -1.37
CA HIS A 89 -0.87 -8.97 -2.83
C HIS A 89 0.05 -7.84 -3.29
N ASP A 90 0.05 -6.70 -2.60
CA ASP A 90 0.85 -5.52 -2.94
C ASP A 90 1.90 -5.19 -1.87
N LEU A 91 2.26 -6.14 -1.02
CA LEU A 91 3.25 -5.93 0.04
C LEU A 91 4.58 -5.39 -0.48
N GLY A 92 4.98 -5.79 -1.69
CA GLY A 92 6.21 -5.30 -2.32
C GLY A 92 6.26 -3.79 -2.51
N LYS A 93 5.12 -3.10 -2.53
CA LYS A 93 5.06 -1.64 -2.65
C LYS A 93 5.51 -0.89 -1.39
N CYS A 94 5.75 -1.57 -0.28
CA CYS A 94 6.40 -0.99 0.89
C CYS A 94 7.91 -0.84 0.71
N GLY A 95 8.52 -1.58 -0.22
CA GLY A 95 9.96 -1.62 -0.40
C GLY A 95 10.66 -2.56 0.59
N ARG A 96 11.89 -2.19 0.93
CA ARG A 96 12.71 -2.92 1.90
C ARG A 96 12.76 -2.19 3.23
N TYR A 97 13.17 -2.89 4.26
CA TYR A 97 13.44 -2.28 5.56
C TYR A 97 14.43 -1.12 5.40
N GLY A 98 14.02 0.07 5.82
CA GLY A 98 14.81 1.29 5.71
C GLY A 98 14.88 1.92 4.32
N SER A 99 14.18 1.38 3.31
CA SER A 99 14.21 1.90 1.94
C SER A 99 12.83 1.76 1.30
N GLN A 100 12.06 2.84 1.30
CA GLN A 100 10.68 2.87 0.80
C GLN A 100 10.63 2.64 -0.72
N TYR A 101 9.59 1.94 -1.19
CA TYR A 101 9.37 1.70 -2.61
C TYR A 101 8.98 2.98 -3.35
N TYR A 102 8.09 3.78 -2.79
CA TYR A 102 7.69 5.07 -3.34
C TYR A 102 8.35 6.21 -2.59
N VAL A 103 8.90 7.16 -3.34
CA VAL A 103 9.44 8.41 -2.82
C VAL A 103 8.74 9.59 -3.51
N GLU A 104 8.79 10.76 -2.90
CA GLU A 104 8.20 11.96 -3.49
C GLU A 104 8.80 12.24 -4.86
N ASN A 105 7.92 12.51 -5.84
CA ASN A 105 8.33 12.91 -7.18
C ASN A 105 8.55 14.43 -7.22
N MET A 106 9.79 14.84 -6.98
CA MET A 106 10.17 16.25 -6.98
C MET A 106 10.49 16.72 -8.39
N ILE A 107 9.86 17.81 -8.80
CA ILE A 107 10.07 18.47 -10.09
C ILE A 107 10.57 19.89 -9.89
N LYS A 108 11.19 20.47 -10.92
CA LYS A 108 11.65 21.86 -10.88
C LYS A 108 10.48 22.82 -10.70
N ASP A 109 10.63 23.75 -9.77
CA ASP A 109 9.68 24.84 -9.52
C ASP A 109 10.27 26.15 -10.03
N GLY A 110 9.89 26.50 -11.25
CA GLY A 110 10.40 27.69 -11.92
C GLY A 110 11.86 27.57 -12.38
N LYS A 111 12.45 28.69 -12.76
CA LYS A 111 13.85 28.78 -13.19
C LYS A 111 14.65 29.62 -12.21
N PRO A 112 15.96 29.34 -12.02
CA PRO A 112 16.83 30.22 -11.25
C PRO A 112 16.89 31.60 -11.88
N THR A 113 16.99 32.63 -11.04
CA THR A 113 17.19 34.04 -11.45
C THR A 113 18.50 34.55 -10.90
N LYS A 114 18.94 35.76 -11.39
CA LYS A 114 20.15 36.41 -10.84
C LYS A 114 20.02 36.73 -9.36
N LYS A 115 18.80 37.02 -8.88
CA LYS A 115 18.51 37.27 -7.46
C LYS A 115 18.42 35.98 -6.63
N ASN A 116 17.93 34.90 -7.21
CA ASN A 116 17.77 33.61 -6.58
C ASN A 116 18.38 32.53 -7.48
N PRO A 117 19.72 32.32 -7.40
CA PRO A 117 20.41 31.41 -8.31
C PRO A 117 20.17 29.94 -8.03
N GLU A 118 19.56 29.59 -6.90
CA GLU A 118 19.27 28.21 -6.54
C GLU A 118 17.99 27.70 -7.21
N GLN A 119 18.08 26.50 -7.79
CA GLN A 119 16.92 25.83 -8.34
C GLN A 119 16.01 25.35 -7.20
N LYS A 120 14.74 25.77 -7.22
CA LYS A 120 13.72 25.30 -6.30
C LYS A 120 13.03 24.05 -6.88
N TYR A 121 12.55 23.19 -6.00
CA TYR A 121 11.83 21.98 -6.34
C TYR A 121 10.50 21.90 -5.59
N LYS A 122 9.54 21.23 -6.17
CA LYS A 122 8.23 20.95 -5.55
C LYS A 122 7.78 19.54 -5.92
N ARG A 123 6.88 18.97 -5.13
CA ARG A 123 6.26 17.70 -5.48
C ARG A 123 5.31 17.89 -6.67
N SER A 124 5.34 16.97 -7.63
CA SER A 124 4.42 16.99 -8.76
C SER A 124 2.98 16.72 -8.31
N ASP A 125 2.03 17.56 -8.73
CA ASP A 125 0.61 17.35 -8.45
C ASP A 125 0.04 16.22 -9.31
N ALA A 126 0.51 16.11 -10.56
CA ALA A 126 0.04 15.08 -11.50
C ALA A 126 0.54 13.67 -11.12
N LYS A 127 1.76 13.58 -10.62
CA LYS A 127 2.38 12.31 -10.21
C LYS A 127 3.17 12.53 -8.92
N PRO A 128 2.49 12.52 -7.75
CA PRO A 128 3.12 12.90 -6.47
C PRO A 128 4.26 11.99 -6.02
N PHE A 129 4.24 10.72 -6.42
CA PHE A 129 5.24 9.72 -6.03
C PHE A 129 5.84 9.05 -7.25
N LYS A 130 7.03 8.52 -7.08
CA LYS A 130 7.74 7.71 -8.07
C LYS A 130 8.42 6.55 -7.38
N ILE A 131 8.75 5.51 -8.16
CA ILE A 131 9.53 4.39 -7.65
C ILE A 131 10.90 4.90 -7.21
N ASN A 132 11.33 4.48 -6.02
CA ASN A 132 12.64 4.83 -5.49
C ASN A 132 13.74 4.35 -6.43
N PRO A 133 14.58 5.26 -6.99
CA PRO A 133 15.63 4.86 -7.92
C PRO A 133 16.63 3.85 -7.34
N ASP A 134 16.84 3.88 -6.02
CA ASP A 134 17.75 2.96 -5.33
C ASP A 134 17.24 1.51 -5.33
N LEU A 135 15.95 1.32 -5.64
CA LEU A 135 15.30 0.00 -5.72
C LEU A 135 15.11 -0.49 -7.16
N CYS A 136 15.47 0.30 -8.17
CA CYS A 136 15.23 -0.03 -9.58
C CYS A 136 15.99 -1.26 -10.08
N HIS A 137 16.96 -1.74 -9.36
CA HIS A 137 17.83 -2.88 -9.73
C HIS A 137 17.51 -4.13 -8.93
N ILE A 138 16.36 -4.18 -8.30
CA ILE A 138 15.88 -5.39 -7.63
C ILE A 138 15.21 -6.24 -8.70
N ASP A 139 15.87 -7.24 -9.11
CA ASP A 139 15.32 -8.25 -9.99
C ASP A 139 14.52 -9.28 -9.20
#